data_76a1374fea31c5fc6ffd8a20387f64b6
#
_entry.id   76a1374fea31c5fc6ffd8a20387f64b6
#
_cell.length_a   1.000
_cell.length_b   1.000
_cell.length_c   1.000
_cell.angle_alpha   90.00
_cell.angle_beta   90.00
_cell.angle_gamma   90.00
#
_symmetry.space_group_name_H-M   'P 1'
#
loop_
_entity.id
_entity.type
_entity.pdbx_description
1 polymer ?
#
loop_
_entity_poly.entity_id
_entity_poly.type
_entity_poly.pdbx_seq_one_letter_code
_entity_poly.pdbx_strand_id
1 'polypeptide(L)'
;MIVANGGVDKIKGIGVGAPNGNYYNGTIEFAPNLPWKGVIPLAAMFEERLGIPTALTNDANAAAIGEMTYGAARGMKDFIMITLGTGVGSGIVINGQMVYGHDGFAGELGHTIIRRENGRICGCGRHGCLETYCSATGVARTAREFLTARTEPSLLRSIPAEEITSKDVYDAAVQGDKLAQDIFDFTGTILGEALADFIAFSSPEAIILFGGLAKSGDYILKPIQKAIDDNILTIYKLSLIHIS
;
A
#
# COMPACT_ATOMS: atom_id res chain seq x y z
N MET A 1 25.56 -5.33 14.59
CA MET A 1 25.02 -6.48 13.82
C MET A 1 26.05 -7.05 12.82
N ILE A 2 26.61 -6.25 11.92
CA ILE A 2 27.62 -6.72 10.91
C ILE A 2 28.85 -7.35 11.57
N VAL A 3 29.43 -6.69 12.58
CA VAL A 3 30.60 -7.20 13.30
C VAL A 3 30.31 -8.51 14.03
N ALA A 4 29.11 -8.65 14.64
CA ALA A 4 28.71 -9.87 15.34
C ALA A 4 28.53 -11.10 14.43
N ASN A 5 28.34 -10.88 13.12
CA ASN A 5 28.17 -11.93 12.12
C ASN A 5 29.41 -12.16 11.23
N GLY A 6 30.57 -11.71 11.67
CA GLY A 6 31.85 -12.02 11.01
C GLY A 6 32.35 -10.94 10.03
N GLY A 7 31.80 -9.72 10.11
CA GLY A 7 32.28 -8.57 9.36
C GLY A 7 31.70 -8.43 7.94
N VAL A 8 32.16 -7.39 7.26
CA VAL A 8 31.68 -7.00 5.91
C VAL A 8 31.95 -8.07 4.87
N ASP A 9 33.03 -8.83 5.00
CA ASP A 9 33.46 -9.86 4.06
C ASP A 9 32.45 -11.03 3.92
N LYS A 10 31.50 -11.15 4.85
CA LYS A 10 30.45 -12.17 4.79
C LYS A 10 29.15 -11.68 4.14
N ILE A 11 29.06 -10.40 3.82
CA ILE A 11 27.89 -9.83 3.14
C ILE A 11 27.99 -10.17 1.64
N LYS A 12 27.00 -10.89 1.13
CA LYS A 12 26.95 -11.31 -0.28
C LYS A 12 26.26 -10.33 -1.19
N GLY A 13 25.41 -9.47 -0.64
CA GLY A 13 24.64 -8.48 -1.38
C GLY A 13 23.87 -7.53 -0.48
N ILE A 14 23.45 -6.41 -1.05
CA ILE A 14 22.64 -5.38 -0.41
C ILE A 14 21.31 -5.31 -1.18
N GLY A 15 20.19 -5.40 -0.47
CA GLY A 15 18.86 -5.13 -1.01
C GLY A 15 18.34 -3.81 -0.47
N VAL A 16 17.87 -2.93 -1.35
CA VAL A 16 17.31 -1.62 -1.00
C VAL A 16 15.89 -1.50 -1.52
N GLY A 17 14.93 -1.29 -0.63
CA GLY A 17 13.57 -0.84 -0.96
C GLY A 17 13.49 0.67 -0.77
N ALA A 18 13.14 1.43 -1.79
CA ALA A 18 13.08 2.88 -1.75
C ALA A 18 11.89 3.44 -2.55
N PRO A 19 11.30 4.58 -2.12
CA PRO A 19 10.29 5.25 -2.93
C PRO A 19 10.83 5.55 -4.33
N ASN A 20 10.02 5.29 -5.36
CA ASN A 20 10.40 5.43 -6.77
C ASN A 20 11.71 4.70 -7.14
N GLY A 21 11.99 3.58 -6.47
CA GLY A 21 13.13 2.73 -6.77
C GLY A 21 12.95 1.98 -8.08
N ASN A 22 13.86 2.20 -9.03
CA ASN A 22 13.88 1.53 -10.33
C ASN A 22 14.80 0.31 -10.27
N TYR A 23 14.23 -0.87 -10.47
CA TYR A 23 14.96 -2.14 -10.39
C TYR A 23 16.01 -2.29 -11.52
N TYR A 24 15.68 -1.83 -12.73
CA TYR A 24 16.55 -2.03 -13.89
C TYR A 24 17.82 -1.18 -13.84
N ASN A 25 17.68 0.05 -13.32
CA ASN A 25 18.77 1.03 -13.32
C ASN A 25 19.47 1.12 -11.95
N GLY A 26 18.89 0.54 -10.88
CA GLY A 26 19.40 0.69 -9.53
C GLY A 26 19.31 2.14 -8.99
N THR A 27 18.34 2.90 -9.50
CA THR A 27 18.21 4.34 -9.23
C THR A 27 16.96 4.64 -8.38
N ILE A 28 16.99 5.77 -7.68
CA ILE A 28 15.79 6.42 -7.14
C ILE A 28 15.46 7.58 -8.09
N GLU A 29 14.21 7.63 -8.61
CA GLU A 29 13.85 8.59 -9.64
C GLU A 29 12.73 9.52 -9.18
N PHE A 30 13.04 10.82 -9.05
CA PHE A 30 12.07 11.88 -8.74
C PHE A 30 11.18 11.60 -7.52
N ALA A 31 11.67 10.92 -6.50
CA ALA A 31 10.93 10.59 -5.30
C ALA A 31 10.50 11.85 -4.53
N PRO A 32 9.18 12.12 -4.39
CA PRO A 32 8.70 13.37 -3.80
C PRO A 32 8.99 13.47 -2.30
N ASN A 33 9.07 12.34 -1.63
CA ASN A 33 9.22 12.21 -0.18
C ASN A 33 10.69 12.21 0.27
N LEU A 34 11.65 12.29 -0.66
CA LEU A 34 13.06 12.32 -0.34
C LEU A 34 13.65 13.72 -0.59
N PRO A 35 14.69 14.10 0.16
CA PRO A 35 15.34 15.41 0.01
C PRO A 35 16.07 15.56 -1.32
N TRP A 36 16.42 14.44 -1.95
CA TRP A 36 17.14 14.41 -3.22
C TRP A 36 16.19 14.67 -4.39
N LYS A 37 16.70 15.35 -5.40
CA LYS A 37 15.94 15.65 -6.62
C LYS A 37 16.59 14.96 -7.82
N GLY A 38 15.77 14.62 -8.82
CA GLY A 38 16.23 13.99 -10.05
C GLY A 38 16.45 12.47 -9.89
N VAL A 39 17.45 11.96 -10.58
CA VAL A 39 17.81 10.53 -10.63
C VAL A 39 19.07 10.28 -9.81
N ILE A 40 18.96 9.44 -8.82
CA ILE A 40 20.06 9.10 -7.89
C ILE A 40 20.50 7.65 -8.12
N PRO A 41 21.71 7.37 -8.60
CA PRO A 41 22.21 6.01 -8.86
C PRO A 41 22.63 5.30 -7.57
N LEU A 42 21.68 5.07 -6.68
CA LEU A 42 21.97 4.65 -5.30
C LEU A 42 22.63 3.27 -5.24
N ALA A 43 22.22 2.32 -6.09
CA ALA A 43 22.85 1.00 -6.11
C ALA A 43 24.35 1.11 -6.48
N ALA A 44 24.67 1.84 -7.54
CA ALA A 44 26.05 2.05 -7.97
C ALA A 44 26.88 2.76 -6.89
N MET A 45 26.30 3.72 -6.16
CA MET A 45 26.98 4.41 -5.05
C MET A 45 27.33 3.46 -3.90
N PHE A 46 26.49 2.47 -3.60
CA PHE A 46 26.79 1.44 -2.61
C PHE A 46 27.89 0.50 -3.12
N GLU A 47 27.76 0.04 -4.36
CA GLU A 47 28.76 -0.86 -4.98
C GLU A 47 30.15 -0.24 -5.03
N GLU A 48 30.23 1.02 -5.46
CA GLU A 48 31.51 1.75 -5.52
C GLU A 48 32.18 1.89 -4.15
N ARG A 49 31.38 2.15 -3.10
CA ARG A 49 31.94 2.39 -1.75
C ARG A 49 32.24 1.11 -0.97
N LEU A 50 31.46 0.06 -1.20
CA LEU A 50 31.51 -1.14 -0.35
C LEU A 50 32.02 -2.38 -1.08
N GLY A 51 32.09 -2.34 -2.42
CA GLY A 51 32.47 -3.50 -3.22
C GLY A 51 31.46 -4.68 -3.15
N ILE A 52 30.20 -4.39 -2.77
CA ILE A 52 29.16 -5.40 -2.55
C ILE A 52 28.06 -5.19 -3.58
N PRO A 53 27.64 -6.25 -4.34
CA PRO A 53 26.55 -6.16 -5.28
C PRO A 53 25.27 -5.64 -4.62
N THR A 54 24.59 -4.67 -5.25
CA THR A 54 23.43 -4.00 -4.68
C THR A 54 22.25 -4.07 -5.65
N ALA A 55 21.13 -4.60 -5.19
CA ALA A 55 19.84 -4.54 -5.88
C ALA A 55 18.95 -3.49 -5.22
N LEU A 56 18.28 -2.69 -6.04
CA LEU A 56 17.36 -1.67 -5.57
C LEU A 56 16.01 -1.86 -6.26
N THR A 57 14.92 -1.66 -5.54
CA THR A 57 13.57 -1.66 -6.10
C THR A 57 12.67 -0.71 -5.29
N ASN A 58 11.41 -0.55 -5.73
CA ASN A 58 10.40 0.14 -4.94
C ASN A 58 10.16 -0.57 -3.59
N ASP A 59 9.85 0.17 -2.54
CA ASP A 59 9.65 -0.35 -1.18
C ASP A 59 8.47 -1.34 -1.09
N ALA A 60 7.38 -1.11 -1.80
CA ALA A 60 6.27 -2.05 -1.86
C ALA A 60 6.63 -3.33 -2.63
N ASN A 61 7.42 -3.23 -3.70
CA ASN A 61 7.95 -4.39 -4.40
C ASN A 61 8.89 -5.21 -3.50
N ALA A 62 9.77 -4.54 -2.74
CA ALA A 62 10.64 -5.19 -1.78
C ALA A 62 9.83 -5.94 -0.71
N ALA A 63 8.75 -5.33 -0.21
CA ALA A 63 7.84 -5.95 0.73
C ALA A 63 7.13 -7.18 0.12
N ALA A 64 6.65 -7.09 -1.11
CA ALA A 64 6.02 -8.22 -1.82
C ALA A 64 7.01 -9.41 -2.01
N ILE A 65 8.26 -9.12 -2.34
CA ILE A 65 9.32 -10.16 -2.40
C ILE A 65 9.53 -10.78 -1.01
N GLY A 66 9.50 -9.96 0.04
CA GLY A 66 9.61 -10.42 1.42
C GLY A 66 8.48 -11.37 1.80
N GLU A 67 7.23 -11.02 1.48
CA GLU A 67 6.06 -11.86 1.72
C GLU A 67 6.09 -13.16 0.90
N MET A 68 6.54 -13.11 -0.35
CA MET A 68 6.71 -14.30 -1.18
C MET A 68 7.78 -15.25 -0.63
N THR A 69 8.83 -14.71 -0.03
CA THR A 69 9.97 -15.50 0.43
C THR A 69 9.77 -16.04 1.85
N TYR A 70 9.22 -15.23 2.75
CA TYR A 70 9.20 -15.49 4.19
C TYR A 70 7.82 -15.33 4.84
N GLY A 71 6.85 -14.72 4.16
CA GLY A 71 5.58 -14.30 4.72
C GLY A 71 4.36 -15.06 4.22
N ALA A 72 3.23 -14.35 4.16
CA ALA A 72 1.90 -14.89 3.84
C ALA A 72 1.78 -15.41 2.40
N ALA A 73 2.58 -14.86 1.46
CA ALA A 73 2.59 -15.28 0.05
C ALA A 73 3.53 -16.46 -0.24
N ARG A 74 4.09 -17.10 0.79
CA ARG A 74 5.03 -18.20 0.58
C ARG A 74 4.37 -19.37 -0.16
N GLY A 75 4.92 -19.70 -1.33
CA GLY A 75 4.41 -20.76 -2.21
C GLY A 75 3.40 -20.29 -3.24
N MET A 76 2.88 -19.07 -3.13
CA MET A 76 2.02 -18.44 -4.14
C MET A 76 2.85 -17.97 -5.33
N LYS A 77 2.25 -18.01 -6.51
CA LYS A 77 2.88 -17.54 -7.75
C LYS A 77 2.21 -16.32 -8.35
N ASP A 78 0.95 -16.10 -8.02
CA ASP A 78 0.13 -15.05 -8.61
C ASP A 78 -0.60 -14.29 -7.50
N PHE A 79 -0.06 -13.16 -7.06
CA PHE A 79 -0.68 -12.37 -5.99
C PHE A 79 -0.42 -10.88 -6.16
N ILE A 80 -1.29 -10.10 -5.53
CA ILE A 80 -1.09 -8.65 -5.38
C ILE A 80 -0.87 -8.35 -3.91
N MET A 81 0.18 -7.61 -3.61
CA MET A 81 0.38 -7.03 -2.30
C MET A 81 0.00 -5.55 -2.32
N ILE A 82 -0.77 -5.12 -1.33
CA ILE A 82 -1.15 -3.72 -1.12
C ILE A 82 -0.62 -3.27 0.24
N THR A 83 0.21 -2.25 0.23
CA THR A 83 0.71 -1.64 1.47
C THR A 83 -0.16 -0.45 1.85
N LEU A 84 -0.73 -0.48 3.04
CA LEU A 84 -1.62 0.54 3.60
C LEU A 84 -0.90 1.29 4.73
N GLY A 85 -0.05 2.23 4.34
CA GLY A 85 0.74 3.09 5.22
C GLY A 85 0.34 4.56 5.10
N THR A 86 1.32 5.47 5.17
CA THR A 86 1.12 6.90 4.89
C THR A 86 0.53 7.13 3.49
N GLY A 87 0.98 6.31 2.52
CA GLY A 87 0.41 6.20 1.18
C GLY A 87 -0.16 4.80 0.95
N VAL A 88 -0.49 4.50 -0.32
CA VAL A 88 -0.86 3.17 -0.81
C VAL A 88 0.16 2.72 -1.85
N GLY A 89 0.99 1.75 -1.48
CA GLY A 89 1.89 1.10 -2.42
C GLY A 89 1.38 -0.28 -2.82
N SER A 90 1.98 -0.88 -3.85
CA SER A 90 1.63 -2.22 -4.28
C SER A 90 2.78 -2.93 -5.00
N GLY A 91 2.75 -4.25 -4.93
CA GLY A 91 3.60 -5.13 -5.70
C GLY A 91 2.76 -6.23 -6.35
N ILE A 92 3.01 -6.49 -7.62
CA ILE A 92 2.30 -7.50 -8.40
C ILE A 92 3.26 -8.63 -8.74
N VAL A 93 2.89 -9.86 -8.38
CA VAL A 93 3.66 -11.06 -8.72
C VAL A 93 2.82 -11.93 -9.65
N ILE A 94 3.41 -12.34 -10.77
CA ILE A 94 2.79 -13.21 -11.77
C ILE A 94 3.79 -14.33 -12.12
N ASN A 95 3.33 -15.57 -12.08
CA ASN A 95 4.18 -16.77 -12.30
C ASN A 95 5.42 -16.81 -11.37
N GLY A 96 5.29 -16.30 -10.15
CA GLY A 96 6.39 -16.24 -9.18
C GLY A 96 7.43 -15.15 -9.47
N GLN A 97 7.14 -14.23 -10.37
CA GLN A 97 8.03 -13.13 -10.74
C GLN A 97 7.38 -11.77 -10.47
N MET A 98 8.17 -10.86 -9.90
CA MET A 98 7.74 -9.48 -9.71
C MET A 98 7.53 -8.78 -11.05
N VAL A 99 6.40 -8.12 -11.20
CA VAL A 99 6.08 -7.33 -12.39
C VAL A 99 6.68 -5.93 -12.23
N TYR A 100 7.75 -5.67 -12.97
CA TYR A 100 8.39 -4.35 -12.98
C TYR A 100 7.90 -3.46 -14.13
N GLY A 101 7.32 -4.07 -15.20
CA GLY A 101 6.95 -3.33 -16.41
C GLY A 101 8.16 -3.01 -17.28
N HIS A 102 7.92 -2.24 -18.36
CA HIS A 102 8.97 -1.91 -19.33
C HIS A 102 10.06 -1.00 -18.75
N ASP A 103 9.65 -0.02 -17.96
CA ASP A 103 10.50 1.06 -17.42
C ASP A 103 10.76 0.94 -15.91
N GLY A 104 10.30 -0.14 -15.25
CA GLY A 104 10.58 -0.42 -13.86
C GLY A 104 9.55 0.13 -12.86
N PHE A 105 8.44 0.73 -13.33
CA PHE A 105 7.44 1.39 -12.48
C PHE A 105 6.04 0.76 -12.54
N ALA A 106 5.91 -0.49 -12.95
CA ALA A 106 4.62 -1.18 -12.87
C ALA A 106 4.18 -1.37 -11.42
N GLY A 107 2.87 -1.41 -11.20
CA GLY A 107 2.32 -1.67 -9.88
C GLY A 107 1.98 -0.42 -9.07
N GLU A 108 1.91 0.77 -9.67
CA GLU A 108 1.50 2.01 -8.99
C GLU A 108 -0.04 2.06 -8.76
N LEU A 109 -0.60 0.99 -8.15
CA LEU A 109 -2.05 0.82 -7.98
C LEU A 109 -2.67 1.86 -7.04
N GLY A 110 -1.92 2.38 -6.07
CA GLY A 110 -2.34 3.49 -5.21
C GLY A 110 -2.67 4.76 -5.97
N HIS A 111 -2.14 4.89 -7.18
CA HIS A 111 -2.38 6.03 -8.05
C HIS A 111 -3.42 5.79 -9.16
N THR A 112 -4.14 4.67 -9.15
CA THR A 112 -5.32 4.50 -10.00
C THR A 112 -6.40 5.51 -9.62
N ILE A 113 -7.02 6.13 -10.61
CA ILE A 113 -8.06 7.16 -10.40
C ILE A 113 -9.40 6.46 -10.19
N ILE A 114 -9.86 6.44 -8.95
CA ILE A 114 -11.13 5.80 -8.55
C ILE A 114 -12.29 6.82 -8.42
N ARG A 115 -11.97 8.10 -8.38
CA ARG A 115 -12.96 9.20 -8.40
C ARG A 115 -12.53 10.24 -9.43
N ARG A 116 -13.11 10.16 -10.64
CA ARG A 116 -12.75 11.04 -11.78
C ARG A 116 -13.30 12.44 -11.62
N GLU A 117 -14.48 12.56 -11.01
CA GLU A 117 -15.15 13.84 -10.75
C GLU A 117 -15.04 14.17 -9.27
N ASN A 118 -14.74 15.41 -8.95
CA ASN A 118 -14.60 15.94 -7.58
C ASN A 118 -13.64 15.10 -6.69
N GLY A 119 -12.67 14.42 -7.33
CA GLY A 119 -11.69 13.60 -6.64
C GLY A 119 -10.73 14.43 -5.78
N ARG A 120 -10.30 13.85 -4.66
CA ARG A 120 -9.32 14.46 -3.75
C ARG A 120 -7.99 14.70 -4.46
N ILE A 121 -7.35 15.83 -4.18
CA ILE A 121 -6.00 16.12 -4.69
C ILE A 121 -5.01 15.13 -4.08
N CYS A 122 -4.21 14.50 -4.94
CA CYS A 122 -3.14 13.58 -4.59
C CYS A 122 -1.77 14.27 -4.66
N GLY A 123 -0.82 13.82 -3.83
CA GLY A 123 0.56 14.30 -3.86
C GLY A 123 1.29 14.11 -5.19
N CYS A 124 0.81 13.17 -6.05
CA CYS A 124 1.32 12.98 -7.40
C CYS A 124 0.86 14.05 -8.41
N GLY A 125 0.09 15.04 -7.99
CA GLY A 125 -0.46 16.12 -8.83
C GLY A 125 -1.78 15.78 -9.52
N ARG A 126 -2.26 14.53 -9.44
CA ARG A 126 -3.54 14.09 -10.00
C ARG A 126 -4.67 14.19 -8.97
N HIS A 127 -5.90 13.99 -9.41
CA HIS A 127 -7.08 13.97 -8.56
C HIS A 127 -7.72 12.58 -8.55
N GLY A 128 -8.26 12.19 -7.39
CA GLY A 128 -9.08 10.99 -7.24
C GLY A 128 -8.30 9.68 -7.16
N CYS A 129 -6.99 9.71 -6.89
CA CYS A 129 -6.18 8.52 -6.68
C CYS A 129 -6.67 7.72 -5.47
N LEU A 130 -6.63 6.37 -5.56
CA LEU A 130 -6.99 5.43 -4.50
C LEU A 130 -6.31 5.77 -3.17
N GLU A 131 -5.04 6.12 -3.19
CA GLU A 131 -4.24 6.52 -2.03
C GLU A 131 -4.91 7.60 -1.19
N THR A 132 -5.54 8.58 -1.82
CA THR A 132 -6.16 9.72 -1.12
C THR A 132 -7.38 9.32 -0.27
N TYR A 133 -7.87 8.11 -0.43
CA TYR A 133 -9.00 7.54 0.31
C TYR A 133 -8.58 6.39 1.23
N CYS A 134 -7.67 5.54 0.78
CA CYS A 134 -7.38 4.25 1.41
C CYS A 134 -6.05 4.17 2.16
N SER A 135 -5.24 5.25 2.16
CA SER A 135 -4.06 5.34 3.03
C SER A 135 -4.43 5.79 4.45
N ALA A 136 -3.48 5.69 5.38
CA ALA A 136 -3.66 6.24 6.73
C ALA A 136 -3.97 7.74 6.72
N THR A 137 -3.32 8.50 5.84
CA THR A 137 -3.62 9.93 5.64
C THR A 137 -4.99 10.14 4.99
N GLY A 138 -5.41 9.23 4.11
CA GLY A 138 -6.74 9.21 3.49
C GLY A 138 -7.86 8.98 4.52
N VAL A 139 -7.67 8.05 5.45
CA VAL A 139 -8.60 7.79 6.56
C VAL A 139 -8.73 9.02 7.47
N ALA A 140 -7.61 9.62 7.86
CA ALA A 140 -7.61 10.84 8.67
C ALA A 140 -8.32 12.00 7.95
N ARG A 141 -8.13 12.13 6.64
CA ARG A 141 -8.84 13.10 5.81
C ARG A 141 -10.35 12.83 5.77
N THR A 142 -10.76 11.56 5.60
CA THR A 142 -12.17 11.16 5.64
C THR A 142 -12.79 11.51 6.99
N ALA A 143 -12.07 11.30 8.09
CA ALA A 143 -12.54 11.67 9.43
C ALA A 143 -12.84 13.17 9.52
N ARG A 144 -11.95 14.03 9.06
CA ARG A 144 -12.15 15.49 9.04
C ARG A 144 -13.35 15.89 8.18
N GLU A 145 -13.49 15.29 7.00
CA GLU A 145 -14.61 15.56 6.10
C GLU A 145 -15.95 15.12 6.74
N PHE A 146 -16.00 13.94 7.38
CA PHE A 146 -17.20 13.45 8.06
C PHE A 146 -17.56 14.29 9.28
N LEU A 147 -16.59 14.69 10.10
CA LEU A 147 -16.81 15.55 11.26
C LEU A 147 -17.33 16.93 10.86
N THR A 148 -16.96 17.42 9.68
CA THR A 148 -17.45 18.69 9.14
C THR A 148 -18.87 18.57 8.58
N ALA A 149 -19.14 17.46 7.86
CA ALA A 149 -20.42 17.27 7.18
C ALA A 149 -21.54 16.73 8.07
N ARG A 150 -21.20 16.12 9.20
CA ARG A 150 -22.13 15.43 10.11
C ARG A 150 -22.08 16.06 11.50
N THR A 151 -23.18 15.92 12.26
CA THR A 151 -23.34 16.54 13.58
C THR A 151 -23.50 15.54 14.73
N GLU A 152 -23.61 14.25 14.42
CA GLU A 152 -23.75 13.20 15.45
C GLU A 152 -22.56 13.19 16.42
N PRO A 153 -22.77 12.72 17.66
CA PRO A 153 -21.71 12.56 18.64
C PRO A 153 -20.62 11.63 18.14
N SER A 154 -19.36 11.98 18.41
CA SER A 154 -18.20 11.14 18.12
C SER A 154 -17.06 11.46 19.08
N LEU A 155 -16.30 10.47 19.49
CA LEU A 155 -15.08 10.62 20.29
C LEU A 155 -14.02 11.45 19.56
N LEU A 156 -14.03 11.40 18.23
CA LEU A 156 -13.09 12.14 17.38
C LEU A 156 -13.27 13.67 17.50
N ARG A 157 -14.43 14.16 17.97
CA ARG A 157 -14.66 15.61 18.14
C ARG A 157 -13.84 16.23 19.28
N SER A 158 -13.28 15.41 20.18
CA SER A 158 -12.39 15.86 21.25
C SER A 158 -10.95 16.12 20.78
N ILE A 159 -10.60 15.71 19.55
CA ILE A 159 -9.26 15.83 18.98
C ILE A 159 -9.29 17.00 17.98
N PRO A 160 -8.29 17.90 17.99
CA PRO A 160 -8.17 18.92 16.95
C PRO A 160 -8.15 18.26 15.56
N ALA A 161 -8.93 18.79 14.62
CA ALA A 161 -9.18 18.13 13.33
C ALA A 161 -7.89 17.82 12.55
N GLU A 162 -6.90 18.72 12.62
CA GLU A 162 -5.58 18.56 11.97
C GLU A 162 -4.70 17.47 12.61
N GLU A 163 -4.93 17.13 13.87
CA GLU A 163 -4.16 16.13 14.62
C GLU A 163 -4.74 14.72 14.49
N ILE A 164 -5.99 14.58 14.00
CA ILE A 164 -6.62 13.27 13.84
C ILE A 164 -5.79 12.37 12.94
N THR A 165 -5.47 11.17 13.43
CA THR A 165 -4.76 10.11 12.72
C THR A 165 -5.69 8.94 12.42
N SER A 166 -5.28 8.04 11.55
CA SER A 166 -6.00 6.76 11.32
C SER A 166 -6.05 5.88 12.56
N LYS A 167 -5.08 6.02 13.47
CA LYS A 167 -5.07 5.31 14.75
C LYS A 167 -6.20 5.81 15.66
N ASP A 168 -6.42 7.12 15.74
CA ASP A 168 -7.50 7.69 16.54
C ASP A 168 -8.87 7.21 16.03
N VAL A 169 -9.03 7.13 14.70
CA VAL A 169 -10.24 6.58 14.08
C VAL A 169 -10.44 5.12 14.49
N TYR A 170 -9.37 4.31 14.48
CA TYR A 170 -9.45 2.92 14.93
C TYR A 170 -9.80 2.82 16.42
N ASP A 171 -9.13 3.57 17.27
CA ASP A 171 -9.36 3.56 18.71
C ASP A 171 -10.80 3.98 19.06
N ALA A 172 -11.37 4.94 18.33
CA ALA A 172 -12.76 5.34 18.48
C ALA A 172 -13.74 4.25 17.97
N ALA A 173 -13.44 3.63 16.81
CA ALA A 173 -14.27 2.57 16.25
C ALA A 173 -14.38 1.36 17.20
N VAL A 174 -13.26 0.98 17.84
CA VAL A 174 -13.21 -0.10 18.85
C VAL A 174 -14.07 0.22 20.07
N GLN A 175 -14.19 1.51 20.43
CA GLN A 175 -15.06 1.98 21.53
C GLN A 175 -16.52 2.12 21.12
N GLY A 176 -16.89 1.71 19.92
CA GLY A 176 -18.28 1.73 19.44
C GLY A 176 -18.70 3.06 18.79
N ASP A 177 -17.76 3.96 18.50
CA ASP A 177 -18.05 5.21 17.82
C ASP A 177 -18.56 4.95 16.40
N LYS A 178 -19.83 5.29 16.16
CA LYS A 178 -20.49 4.99 14.89
C LYS A 178 -19.88 5.76 13.71
N LEU A 179 -19.50 7.02 13.93
CA LEU A 179 -18.87 7.82 12.88
C LEU A 179 -17.50 7.22 12.48
N ALA A 180 -16.73 6.77 13.47
CA ALA A 180 -15.45 6.12 13.21
C ALA A 180 -15.61 4.78 12.47
N GLN A 181 -16.64 4.00 12.80
CA GLN A 181 -16.98 2.77 12.06
C GLN A 181 -17.40 3.10 10.63
N ASP A 182 -18.23 4.11 10.41
CA ASP A 182 -18.63 4.56 9.06
C ASP A 182 -17.44 5.02 8.21
N ILE A 183 -16.40 5.57 8.82
CA ILE A 183 -15.15 5.93 8.12
C ILE A 183 -14.43 4.66 7.62
N PHE A 184 -14.38 3.60 8.42
CA PHE A 184 -13.82 2.32 7.99
C PHE A 184 -14.68 1.67 6.91
N ASP A 185 -16.00 1.70 7.04
CA ASP A 185 -16.92 1.20 6.00
C ASP A 185 -16.71 1.93 4.67
N PHE A 186 -16.61 3.27 4.71
CA PHE A 186 -16.33 4.08 3.53
C PHE A 186 -14.98 3.73 2.89
N THR A 187 -13.93 3.64 3.71
CA THR A 187 -12.57 3.33 3.23
C THR A 187 -12.49 1.93 2.66
N GLY A 188 -13.05 0.95 3.37
CA GLY A 188 -13.04 -0.45 2.94
C GLY A 188 -13.88 -0.69 1.68
N THR A 189 -15.01 -0.01 1.54
CA THR A 189 -15.82 -0.06 0.32
C THR A 189 -15.02 0.43 -0.89
N ILE A 190 -14.41 1.60 -0.79
CA ILE A 190 -13.59 2.15 -1.90
C ILE A 190 -12.43 1.23 -2.25
N LEU A 191 -11.75 0.68 -1.24
CA LEU A 191 -10.64 -0.23 -1.47
C LEU A 191 -11.13 -1.52 -2.13
N GLY A 192 -12.23 -2.11 -1.66
CA GLY A 192 -12.79 -3.33 -2.22
C GLY A 192 -13.28 -3.16 -3.66
N GLU A 193 -13.90 -2.03 -4.01
CA GLU A 193 -14.23 -1.68 -5.41
C GLU A 193 -12.97 -1.70 -6.29
N ALA A 194 -11.90 -1.02 -5.87
CA ALA A 194 -10.64 -0.99 -6.61
C ALA A 194 -9.98 -2.37 -6.71
N LEU A 195 -10.03 -3.16 -5.63
CA LEU A 195 -9.48 -4.52 -5.62
C LEU A 195 -10.24 -5.45 -6.57
N ALA A 196 -11.56 -5.29 -6.72
CA ALA A 196 -12.34 -6.04 -7.72
C ALA A 196 -11.87 -5.76 -9.15
N ASP A 197 -11.51 -4.51 -9.46
CA ASP A 197 -10.91 -4.15 -10.75
C ASP A 197 -9.51 -4.78 -10.93
N PHE A 198 -8.70 -4.80 -9.88
CA PHE A 198 -7.36 -5.42 -9.93
C PHE A 198 -7.43 -6.94 -10.07
N ILE A 199 -8.43 -7.57 -9.46
CA ILE A 199 -8.73 -8.99 -9.66
C ILE A 199 -9.09 -9.26 -11.12
N ALA A 200 -9.95 -8.44 -11.71
CA ALA A 200 -10.34 -8.58 -13.12
C ALA A 200 -9.15 -8.40 -14.07
N PHE A 201 -8.16 -7.59 -13.68
CA PHE A 201 -6.96 -7.34 -14.47
C PHE A 201 -5.94 -8.49 -14.43
N SER A 202 -5.69 -9.10 -13.26
CA SER A 202 -4.55 -10.03 -13.08
C SER A 202 -4.94 -11.43 -12.59
N SER A 203 -6.18 -11.67 -12.20
CA SER A 203 -6.67 -12.96 -11.68
C SER A 203 -5.73 -13.59 -10.63
N PRO A 204 -5.44 -12.90 -9.52
CA PRO A 204 -4.50 -13.37 -8.53
C PRO A 204 -5.06 -14.51 -7.67
N GLU A 205 -4.18 -15.38 -7.12
CA GLU A 205 -4.53 -16.36 -6.08
C GLU A 205 -4.92 -15.66 -4.77
N ALA A 206 -4.27 -14.52 -4.47
CA ALA A 206 -4.49 -13.79 -3.25
C ALA A 206 -4.23 -12.29 -3.40
N ILE A 207 -4.89 -11.51 -2.53
CA ILE A 207 -4.52 -10.12 -2.25
C ILE A 207 -4.04 -10.05 -0.81
N ILE A 208 -2.82 -9.55 -0.60
CA ILE A 208 -2.22 -9.43 0.71
C ILE A 208 -2.22 -7.97 1.12
N LEU A 209 -2.88 -7.67 2.23
CA LEU A 209 -2.90 -6.33 2.80
C LEU A 209 -1.80 -6.22 3.88
N PHE A 210 -0.94 -5.23 3.75
CA PHE A 210 0.16 -5.00 4.67
C PHE A 210 0.15 -3.56 5.19
N GLY A 211 0.64 -3.36 6.42
CA GLY A 211 0.77 -2.04 7.01
C GLY A 211 -0.13 -1.80 8.22
N GLY A 212 -0.06 -0.57 8.74
CA GLY A 212 -0.76 -0.22 9.98
C GLY A 212 -2.28 -0.32 9.86
N LEU A 213 -2.83 0.10 8.74
CA LEU A 213 -4.28 0.10 8.53
C LEU A 213 -4.84 -1.33 8.35
N ALA A 214 -4.07 -2.26 7.78
CA ALA A 214 -4.46 -3.67 7.68
C ALA A 214 -4.67 -4.30 9.06
N LYS A 215 -3.96 -3.82 10.10
CA LYS A 215 -4.12 -4.29 11.48
C LYS A 215 -5.44 -3.89 12.14
N SER A 216 -6.28 -3.09 11.49
CA SER A 216 -7.62 -2.76 11.98
C SER A 216 -8.58 -3.97 11.92
N GLY A 217 -8.14 -5.10 11.37
CA GLY A 217 -8.89 -6.35 11.37
C GLY A 217 -10.25 -6.23 10.71
N ASP A 218 -11.28 -6.76 11.34
CA ASP A 218 -12.65 -6.80 10.80
C ASP A 218 -13.21 -5.42 10.43
N TYR A 219 -12.76 -4.34 11.06
CA TYR A 219 -13.23 -2.99 10.73
C TYR A 219 -12.92 -2.61 9.28
N ILE A 220 -11.77 -3.03 8.77
CA ILE A 220 -11.40 -2.76 7.37
C ILE A 220 -11.65 -3.97 6.46
N LEU A 221 -11.43 -5.19 6.93
CA LEU A 221 -11.52 -6.39 6.10
C LEU A 221 -12.96 -6.72 5.68
N LYS A 222 -13.94 -6.59 6.59
CA LYS A 222 -15.35 -6.89 6.25
C LYS A 222 -15.90 -5.99 5.16
N PRO A 223 -15.79 -4.65 5.23
CA PRO A 223 -16.28 -3.80 4.14
C PRO A 223 -15.48 -3.99 2.83
N ILE A 224 -14.18 -4.31 2.89
CA ILE A 224 -13.41 -4.68 1.70
C ILE A 224 -14.00 -5.94 1.07
N GLN A 225 -14.14 -7.01 1.84
CA GLN A 225 -14.67 -8.28 1.32
C GLN A 225 -16.05 -8.11 0.73
N LYS A 226 -16.94 -7.41 1.44
CA LYS A 226 -18.27 -7.11 0.94
C LYS A 226 -18.24 -6.38 -0.40
N ALA A 227 -17.41 -5.34 -0.51
CA ALA A 227 -17.31 -4.56 -1.75
C ALA A 227 -16.72 -5.39 -2.91
N ILE A 228 -15.75 -6.27 -2.62
CA ILE A 228 -15.24 -7.22 -3.62
C ILE A 228 -16.39 -8.14 -4.08
N ASP A 229 -17.11 -8.76 -3.15
CA ASP A 229 -18.19 -9.71 -3.48
C ASP A 229 -19.31 -9.06 -4.31
N ASP A 230 -19.60 -7.79 -4.05
CA ASP A 230 -20.61 -7.02 -4.77
C ASP A 230 -20.17 -6.61 -6.20
N ASN A 231 -18.86 -6.47 -6.44
CA ASN A 231 -18.32 -5.90 -7.69
C ASN A 231 -17.53 -6.90 -8.55
N ILE A 232 -17.14 -8.04 -7.99
CA ILE A 232 -16.35 -9.03 -8.72
C ILE A 232 -17.15 -9.73 -9.82
N LEU A 233 -16.51 -10.03 -10.94
CA LEU A 233 -17.11 -10.81 -12.01
C LEU A 233 -17.46 -12.22 -11.52
N THR A 234 -18.58 -12.76 -11.99
CA THR A 234 -19.07 -14.08 -11.57
C THR A 234 -18.07 -15.21 -11.77
N ILE A 235 -17.19 -15.10 -12.78
CA ILE A 235 -16.15 -16.10 -13.06
C ILE A 235 -15.13 -16.25 -11.93
N TYR A 236 -14.94 -15.21 -11.10
CA TYR A 236 -14.00 -15.22 -9.97
C TYR A 236 -14.66 -15.65 -8.65
N LYS A 237 -16.00 -15.71 -8.56
CA LYS A 237 -16.71 -16.13 -7.33
C LYS A 237 -16.44 -17.58 -6.94
N LEU A 238 -15.90 -18.38 -7.85
CA LEU A 238 -15.47 -19.76 -7.60
C LEU A 238 -14.00 -19.86 -7.23
N SER A 239 -13.24 -18.78 -7.33
CA SER A 239 -11.82 -18.73 -6.95
C SER A 239 -11.71 -18.28 -5.50
N LEU A 240 -10.93 -19.01 -4.71
CA LEU A 240 -10.63 -18.61 -3.32
C LEU A 240 -9.61 -17.47 -3.35
N ILE A 241 -10.09 -16.23 -3.25
CA ILE A 241 -9.23 -15.07 -3.05
C ILE A 241 -9.05 -14.89 -1.55
N HIS A 242 -7.83 -15.06 -1.08
CA HIS A 242 -7.47 -14.82 0.31
C HIS A 242 -7.07 -13.35 0.48
N ILE A 243 -7.76 -12.66 1.41
CA ILE A 243 -7.35 -11.35 1.89
C ILE A 243 -6.76 -11.56 3.28
N SER A 244 -5.51 -11.25 3.47
CA SER A 244 -4.79 -11.42 4.75
C SER A 244 -4.17 -10.12 5.22
#